data_81f1f99387546067bd131ca4be4b7478
#
_entry.id   81f1f99387546067bd131ca4be4b7478
#
_cell.length_a   1.000
_cell.length_b   1.000
_cell.length_c   1.000
_cell.angle_alpha   90.00
_cell.angle_beta   90.00
_cell.angle_gamma   90.00
#
_symmetry.space_group_name_H-M   'P 1'
#
loop_
_entity.id
_entity.type
_entity.pdbx_description
1 polymer ?
#
loop_
_entity_poly.entity_id
_entity_poly.type
_entity_poly.pdbx_seq_one_letter_code
_entity_poly.pdbx_strand_id
1 'polypeptide(L)'
;VYKRHLLSIDYSQIELRIMSHLSQDETLKQNFMDGEDIHMATAREVFKSKSQPTKEDRRAAKAINFGLIYGISSYGLAKQLRIDNSSAKEYIDRYFKKYEGVRDFMEDTKKQAKKNGFVETMKGRKIYLPNISHSNFQVRSAAERTAINAPIQGTAADILKIAMLD
;
A
#
# COMPACT_ATOMS: atom_id res chain seq x y z
N VAL A 1 24.98 15.07 -36.64
CA VAL A 1 23.74 14.46 -36.16
C VAL A 1 23.84 14.31 -34.66
N TYR A 2 23.17 15.12 -33.88
CA TYR A 2 23.14 14.95 -32.40
C TYR A 2 22.28 13.74 -32.08
N LYS A 3 22.90 12.66 -31.61
CA LYS A 3 22.21 11.51 -31.04
C LYS A 3 21.61 11.96 -29.69
N ARG A 4 20.28 12.11 -29.63
CA ARG A 4 19.57 12.33 -28.38
C ARG A 4 19.25 10.97 -27.77
N HIS A 5 19.60 10.78 -26.51
CA HIS A 5 19.23 9.58 -25.74
C HIS A 5 18.07 9.95 -24.82
N LEU A 6 17.04 9.10 -24.78
CA LEU A 6 15.97 9.19 -23.81
C LEU A 6 16.29 8.19 -22.68
N LEU A 7 16.36 8.69 -21.45
CA LEU A 7 16.58 7.86 -20.26
C LEU A 7 15.26 7.76 -19.49
N SER A 8 14.81 6.55 -19.21
CA SER A 8 13.66 6.26 -18.36
C SER A 8 14.15 5.54 -17.11
N ILE A 9 13.89 6.12 -15.94
CA ILE A 9 14.27 5.57 -14.65
C ILE A 9 13.00 5.43 -13.80
N ASP A 10 12.84 4.27 -13.15
CA ASP A 10 11.73 4.00 -12.23
C ASP A 10 12.24 3.37 -10.94
N TYR A 11 11.68 3.80 -9.80
CA TYR A 11 11.95 3.20 -8.50
C TYR A 11 11.13 1.93 -8.31
N SER A 12 11.82 0.80 -8.23
CA SER A 12 11.15 -0.49 -8.01
C SER A 12 10.38 -0.51 -6.69
N GLN A 13 9.05 -0.67 -6.78
CA GLN A 13 8.14 -0.87 -5.64
C GLN A 13 8.23 0.23 -4.56
N ILE A 14 8.45 1.49 -4.97
CA ILE A 14 8.70 2.60 -4.03
C ILE A 14 7.63 2.73 -2.95
N GLU A 15 6.35 2.58 -3.29
CA GLU A 15 5.25 2.72 -2.34
C GLU A 15 5.25 1.61 -1.28
N LEU A 16 5.57 0.37 -1.66
CA LEU A 16 5.71 -0.75 -0.70
C LEU A 16 6.93 -0.56 0.21
N ARG A 17 8.02 0.01 -0.29
CA ARG A 17 9.21 0.35 0.51
C ARG A 17 8.89 1.46 1.50
N ILE A 18 8.16 2.50 1.07
CA ILE A 18 7.70 3.58 1.95
C ILE A 18 6.72 3.02 2.99
N MET A 19 5.77 2.16 2.61
CA MET A 19 4.87 1.50 3.55
C MET A 19 5.66 0.69 4.59
N SER A 20 6.64 -0.10 4.18
CA SER A 20 7.51 -0.86 5.08
C SER A 20 8.23 0.05 6.09
N HIS A 21 8.71 1.20 5.63
CA HIS A 21 9.37 2.18 6.50
C HIS A 21 8.39 2.85 7.46
N LEU A 22 7.23 3.30 6.98
CA LEU A 22 6.25 4.02 7.82
C LEU A 22 5.55 3.09 8.82
N SER A 23 5.23 1.86 8.42
CA SER A 23 4.56 0.88 9.29
C SER A 23 5.48 0.24 10.31
N GLN A 24 6.80 0.33 10.10
CA GLN A 24 7.81 -0.38 10.89
C GLN A 24 7.55 -1.90 10.99
N ASP A 25 6.84 -2.46 10.01
CA ASP A 25 6.54 -3.90 9.96
C ASP A 25 7.82 -4.71 9.73
N GLU A 26 8.21 -5.51 10.73
CA GLU A 26 9.47 -6.25 10.71
C GLU A 26 9.51 -7.31 9.60
N THR A 27 8.38 -7.97 9.34
CA THR A 27 8.29 -9.00 8.27
C THR A 27 8.47 -8.36 6.89
N LEU A 28 7.80 -7.23 6.66
CA LEU A 28 7.90 -6.52 5.38
C LEU A 28 9.29 -5.91 5.17
N LYS A 29 9.91 -5.37 6.24
CA LYS A 29 11.30 -4.89 6.20
C LYS A 29 12.28 -6.01 5.87
N GLN A 30 12.17 -7.14 6.59
CA GLN A 30 13.07 -8.27 6.39
C GLN A 30 12.98 -8.80 4.95
N ASN A 31 11.77 -8.96 4.40
CA ASN A 31 11.59 -9.39 3.01
C ASN A 31 12.31 -8.44 2.02
N PHE A 32 12.30 -7.12 2.26
CA PHE A 32 13.04 -6.18 1.41
C PHE A 32 14.55 -6.28 1.60
N MET A 33 15.03 -6.50 2.83
CA MET A 33 16.47 -6.66 3.13
C MET A 33 17.03 -7.93 2.49
N ASP A 34 16.25 -9.01 2.47
CA ASP A 34 16.62 -10.29 1.87
C ASP A 34 16.48 -10.29 0.33
N GLY A 35 16.03 -9.17 -0.25
CA GLY A 35 15.80 -9.06 -1.70
C GLY A 35 14.64 -9.94 -2.20
N GLU A 36 13.73 -10.34 -1.29
CA GLU A 36 12.61 -11.20 -1.64
C GLU A 36 11.59 -10.45 -2.50
N ASP A 37 10.99 -11.15 -3.45
CA ASP A 37 9.84 -10.64 -4.20
C ASP A 37 8.60 -10.58 -3.29
N ILE A 38 8.25 -9.36 -2.85
CA ILE A 38 7.13 -9.13 -1.92
C ILE A 38 5.82 -9.72 -2.42
N HIS A 39 5.59 -9.70 -3.73
CA HIS A 39 4.36 -10.26 -4.29
C HIS A 39 4.36 -11.78 -4.22
N MET A 40 5.52 -12.43 -4.37
CA MET A 40 5.66 -13.88 -4.17
C MET A 40 5.53 -14.25 -2.69
N ALA A 41 6.13 -13.48 -1.79
CA ALA A 41 6.00 -13.68 -0.35
C ALA A 41 4.53 -13.57 0.11
N THR A 42 3.81 -12.59 -0.42
CA THR A 42 2.36 -12.41 -0.17
C THR A 42 1.56 -13.57 -0.77
N ALA A 43 1.89 -14.01 -1.99
CA ALA A 43 1.19 -15.12 -2.64
C ALA A 43 1.29 -16.41 -1.83
N ARG A 44 2.47 -16.76 -1.32
CA ARG A 44 2.67 -17.95 -0.46
C ARG A 44 1.76 -17.91 0.77
N GLU A 45 1.65 -16.75 1.40
CA GLU A 45 0.88 -16.60 2.63
C GLU A 45 -0.63 -16.61 2.37
N VAL A 46 -1.07 -15.80 1.40
CA VAL A 46 -2.49 -15.58 1.16
C VAL A 46 -3.16 -16.81 0.57
N PHE A 47 -2.52 -17.42 -0.43
CA PHE A 47 -3.15 -18.55 -1.14
C PHE A 47 -2.87 -19.92 -0.48
N LYS A 48 -1.91 -19.99 0.49
CA LYS A 48 -1.54 -21.25 1.20
C LYS A 48 -1.39 -22.44 0.25
N SER A 49 -0.92 -22.20 -0.96
CA SER A 49 -0.70 -23.27 -1.93
C SER A 49 0.37 -24.24 -1.40
N LYS A 50 0.11 -25.55 -1.52
CA LYS A 50 1.10 -26.59 -1.20
C LYS A 50 2.27 -26.61 -2.19
N SER A 51 2.10 -25.98 -3.35
CA SER A 51 3.10 -25.79 -4.39
C SER A 51 3.69 -24.40 -4.35
N GLN A 52 4.77 -24.19 -5.10
CA GLN A 52 5.32 -22.85 -5.35
C GLN A 52 4.24 -21.99 -6.02
N PRO A 53 4.07 -20.70 -5.59
CA PRO A 53 3.12 -19.81 -6.23
C PRO A 53 3.39 -19.64 -7.73
N THR A 54 2.32 -19.61 -8.50
CA THR A 54 2.37 -19.41 -9.95
C THR A 54 2.55 -17.93 -10.31
N LYS A 55 2.74 -17.63 -11.61
CA LYS A 55 2.75 -16.25 -12.10
C LYS A 55 1.39 -15.56 -11.90
N GLU A 56 0.29 -16.29 -12.00
CA GLU A 56 -1.06 -15.82 -11.72
C GLU A 56 -1.24 -15.49 -10.25
N ASP A 57 -0.76 -16.33 -9.35
CA ASP A 57 -0.78 -16.06 -7.90
C ASP A 57 0.01 -14.80 -7.55
N ARG A 58 1.19 -14.63 -8.15
CA ARG A 58 1.98 -13.41 -8.02
C ARG A 58 1.25 -12.18 -8.50
N ARG A 59 0.54 -12.28 -9.65
CA ARG A 59 -0.28 -11.19 -10.19
C ARG A 59 -1.44 -10.83 -9.27
N ALA A 60 -2.13 -11.83 -8.74
CA ALA A 60 -3.21 -11.65 -7.76
C ALA A 60 -2.67 -11.05 -6.46
N ALA A 61 -1.54 -11.53 -5.95
CA ALA A 61 -0.89 -10.96 -4.77
C ALA A 61 -0.43 -9.51 -4.99
N LYS A 62 0.03 -9.15 -6.20
CA LYS A 62 0.30 -7.75 -6.56
C LYS A 62 -0.96 -6.89 -6.42
N ALA A 63 -2.10 -7.37 -6.92
CA ALA A 63 -3.38 -6.68 -6.79
C ALA A 63 -3.82 -6.55 -5.32
N ILE A 64 -3.57 -7.56 -4.48
CA ILE A 64 -3.83 -7.52 -3.04
C ILE A 64 -2.94 -6.48 -2.37
N ASN A 65 -1.62 -6.53 -2.56
CA ASN A 65 -0.66 -5.61 -1.95
C ASN A 65 -1.02 -4.15 -2.24
N PHE A 66 -1.21 -3.79 -3.51
CA PHE A 66 -1.58 -2.42 -3.88
C PHE A 66 -3.01 -2.08 -3.48
N GLY A 67 -3.95 -3.00 -3.67
CA GLY A 67 -5.34 -2.77 -3.28
C GLY A 67 -5.47 -2.44 -1.79
N LEU A 68 -4.79 -3.19 -0.92
CA LEU A 68 -4.85 -2.96 0.52
C LEU A 68 -4.16 -1.66 0.94
N ILE A 69 -2.99 -1.34 0.37
CA ILE A 69 -2.34 -0.04 0.58
C ILE A 69 -3.29 1.11 0.21
N TYR A 70 -4.09 0.95 -0.85
CA TYR A 70 -5.07 1.95 -1.27
C TYR A 70 -6.44 1.82 -0.58
N GLY A 71 -6.53 0.97 0.45
CA GLY A 71 -7.74 0.82 1.28
C GLY A 71 -8.91 0.18 0.54
N ILE A 72 -8.64 -0.80 -0.33
CA ILE A 72 -9.69 -1.57 -1.01
C ILE A 72 -10.51 -2.35 0.02
N SER A 73 -11.83 -2.38 -0.18
CA SER A 73 -12.73 -3.23 0.62
C SER A 73 -12.69 -4.69 0.15
N SER A 74 -13.18 -5.61 0.97
CA SER A 74 -13.34 -7.02 0.57
C SER A 74 -14.19 -7.17 -0.69
N TYR A 75 -15.25 -6.38 -0.82
CA TYR A 75 -16.09 -6.34 -2.02
C TYR A 75 -15.31 -5.87 -3.25
N GLY A 76 -14.51 -4.81 -3.13
CA GLY A 76 -13.67 -4.30 -4.20
C GLY A 76 -12.63 -5.33 -4.63
N LEU A 77 -11.97 -5.99 -3.66
CA LEU A 77 -10.98 -7.04 -3.92
C LEU A 77 -11.61 -8.27 -4.58
N ALA A 78 -12.78 -8.71 -4.11
CA ALA A 78 -13.55 -9.81 -4.69
C ALA A 78 -13.85 -9.56 -6.17
N LYS A 79 -14.31 -8.37 -6.50
CA LYS A 79 -14.58 -7.96 -7.89
C LYS A 79 -13.31 -7.94 -8.75
N GLN A 80 -12.21 -7.43 -8.21
CA GLN A 80 -10.94 -7.33 -8.92
C GLN A 80 -10.32 -8.69 -9.21
N LEU A 81 -10.39 -9.61 -8.24
CA LEU A 81 -9.84 -10.97 -8.38
C LEU A 81 -10.84 -11.97 -8.97
N ARG A 82 -12.11 -11.58 -9.17
CA ARG A 82 -13.21 -12.46 -9.64
C ARG A 82 -13.42 -13.66 -8.73
N ILE A 83 -13.44 -13.44 -7.42
CA ILE A 83 -13.69 -14.42 -6.38
C ILE A 83 -14.90 -13.97 -5.54
N ASP A 84 -15.38 -14.86 -4.68
CA ASP A 84 -16.42 -14.51 -3.72
C ASP A 84 -15.90 -13.59 -2.61
N ASN A 85 -16.83 -12.87 -1.96
CA ASN A 85 -16.49 -11.88 -0.93
C ASN A 85 -15.89 -12.53 0.34
N SER A 86 -16.26 -13.77 0.64
CA SER A 86 -15.74 -14.48 1.81
C SER A 86 -14.27 -14.86 1.62
N SER A 87 -13.90 -15.35 0.44
CA SER A 87 -12.50 -15.60 0.05
C SER A 87 -11.67 -14.31 0.07
N ALA A 88 -12.22 -13.22 -0.47
CA ALA A 88 -11.53 -11.93 -0.45
C ALA A 88 -11.28 -11.44 0.98
N LYS A 89 -12.25 -11.61 1.89
CA LYS A 89 -12.10 -11.28 3.31
C LYS A 89 -11.02 -12.14 3.96
N GLU A 90 -11.02 -13.44 3.71
CA GLU A 90 -9.99 -14.34 4.24
C GLU A 90 -8.58 -13.95 3.76
N TYR A 91 -8.43 -13.53 2.49
CA TYR A 91 -7.15 -13.06 1.96
C TYR A 91 -6.68 -11.79 2.66
N ILE A 92 -7.59 -10.85 2.94
CA ILE A 92 -7.29 -9.62 3.69
C ILE A 92 -6.87 -9.96 5.12
N ASP A 93 -7.59 -10.85 5.80
CA ASP A 93 -7.29 -11.26 7.17
C ASP A 93 -5.91 -11.94 7.25
N ARG A 94 -5.57 -12.83 6.31
CA ARG A 94 -4.26 -13.46 6.21
C ARG A 94 -3.14 -12.45 5.95
N TYR A 95 -3.39 -11.49 5.06
CA TYR A 95 -2.44 -10.42 4.77
C TYR A 95 -2.10 -9.62 6.02
N PHE A 96 -3.11 -9.14 6.74
CA PHE A 96 -2.90 -8.35 7.95
C PHE A 96 -2.43 -9.17 9.16
N LYS A 97 -2.61 -10.47 9.14
CA LYS A 97 -1.97 -11.37 10.11
C LYS A 97 -0.46 -11.51 9.85
N LYS A 98 -0.05 -11.49 8.59
CA LYS A 98 1.37 -11.52 8.22
C LYS A 98 2.05 -10.16 8.44
N TYR A 99 1.37 -9.08 8.08
CA TYR A 99 1.86 -7.70 8.14
C TYR A 99 1.07 -6.89 9.16
N GLU A 100 1.23 -7.23 10.44
CA GLU A 100 0.48 -6.58 11.52
C GLU A 100 0.84 -5.11 11.67
N GLY A 101 2.11 -4.75 11.50
CA GLY A 101 2.57 -3.37 11.54
C GLY A 101 1.93 -2.50 10.46
N VAL A 102 1.66 -3.07 9.27
CA VAL A 102 0.93 -2.36 8.20
C VAL A 102 -0.50 -2.05 8.63
N ARG A 103 -1.20 -3.02 9.23
CA ARG A 103 -2.56 -2.81 9.75
C ARG A 103 -2.58 -1.70 10.80
N ASP A 104 -1.68 -1.78 11.76
CA ASP A 104 -1.61 -0.85 12.89
C ASP A 104 -1.28 0.57 12.41
N PHE A 105 -0.32 0.72 11.48
CA PHE A 105 -0.03 1.98 10.82
C PHE A 105 -1.28 2.58 10.13
N MET A 106 -2.04 1.77 9.40
CA MET A 106 -3.24 2.25 8.69
C MET A 106 -4.31 2.73 9.69
N GLU A 107 -4.55 2.00 10.79
CA GLU A 107 -5.52 2.40 11.82
C GLU A 107 -5.08 3.66 12.56
N ASP A 108 -3.81 3.77 12.92
CA ASP A 108 -3.28 4.94 13.62
C ASP A 108 -3.24 6.17 12.72
N THR A 109 -2.93 6.01 11.45
CA THR A 109 -3.01 7.11 10.47
C THR A 109 -4.43 7.66 10.37
N LYS A 110 -5.46 6.80 10.33
CA LYS A 110 -6.87 7.24 10.34
C LYS A 110 -7.24 7.99 11.63
N LYS A 111 -6.79 7.49 12.80
CA LYS A 111 -7.03 8.16 14.09
C LYS A 111 -6.37 9.54 14.14
N GLN A 112 -5.10 9.63 13.71
CA GLN A 112 -4.36 10.89 13.65
C GLN A 112 -5.00 11.86 12.67
N ALA A 113 -5.41 11.40 11.50
CA ALA A 113 -6.11 12.21 10.52
C ALA A 113 -7.41 12.82 11.08
N LYS A 114 -8.21 12.01 11.82
CA LYS A 114 -9.43 12.50 12.49
C LYS A 114 -9.14 13.55 13.56
N LYS A 115 -8.04 13.38 14.31
CA LYS A 115 -7.64 14.33 15.36
C LYS A 115 -7.12 15.65 14.80
N ASN A 116 -6.28 15.58 13.76
CA ASN A 116 -5.51 16.72 13.27
C ASN A 116 -6.17 17.42 12.06
N GLY A 117 -7.06 16.74 11.32
CA GLY A 117 -7.63 17.22 10.07
C GLY A 117 -6.69 17.13 8.86
N PHE A 118 -5.51 16.57 9.03
CA PHE A 118 -4.51 16.37 7.98
C PHE A 118 -3.62 15.15 8.27
N VAL A 119 -2.88 14.73 7.25
CA VAL A 119 -1.75 13.80 7.34
C VAL A 119 -0.50 14.45 6.74
N GLU A 120 0.67 13.88 7.00
CA GLU A 120 1.96 14.43 6.52
C GLU A 120 2.76 13.38 5.76
N THR A 121 3.53 13.83 4.76
CA THR A 121 4.58 13.02 4.16
C THR A 121 5.79 12.94 5.09
N MET A 122 6.74 12.03 4.80
CA MET A 122 8.01 11.95 5.53
C MET A 122 8.84 13.24 5.46
N LYS A 123 8.55 14.13 4.51
CA LYS A 123 9.18 15.44 4.37
C LYS A 123 8.37 16.58 4.99
N GLY A 124 7.33 16.26 5.78
CA GLY A 124 6.53 17.24 6.51
C GLY A 124 5.49 18.00 5.67
N ARG A 125 5.27 17.58 4.42
CA ARG A 125 4.23 18.22 3.59
C ARG A 125 2.86 17.76 4.06
N LYS A 126 2.00 18.72 4.44
CA LYS A 126 0.65 18.48 4.94
C LYS A 126 -0.35 18.28 3.81
N ILE A 127 -1.22 17.29 4.00
CA ILE A 127 -2.36 17.02 3.14
C ILE A 127 -3.63 17.11 3.99
N TYR A 128 -4.42 18.15 3.77
CA TYR A 128 -5.65 18.41 4.54
C TYR A 128 -6.79 17.50 4.09
N LEU A 129 -7.58 17.03 5.07
CA LEU A 129 -8.65 16.05 4.89
C LEU A 129 -9.98 16.60 5.46
N PRO A 130 -10.61 17.59 4.83
CA PRO A 130 -11.79 18.24 5.38
C PRO A 130 -12.97 17.30 5.60
N ASN A 131 -13.01 16.18 4.88
CA ASN A 131 -14.10 15.20 4.94
C ASN A 131 -13.82 14.00 5.86
N ILE A 132 -12.73 14.00 6.64
CA ILE A 132 -12.31 12.85 7.44
C ILE A 132 -13.32 12.46 8.53
N SER A 133 -14.12 13.42 9.01
CA SER A 133 -15.17 13.22 10.01
C SER A 133 -16.58 13.47 9.45
N HIS A 134 -16.76 13.41 8.13
CA HIS A 134 -18.03 13.65 7.48
C HIS A 134 -19.10 12.64 7.93
N SER A 135 -20.37 13.07 8.12
CA SER A 135 -21.48 12.21 8.56
C SER A 135 -21.81 11.11 7.55
N ASN A 136 -21.75 11.42 6.25
CA ASN A 136 -21.99 10.44 5.20
C ASN A 136 -20.83 9.42 5.16
N PHE A 137 -21.17 8.13 5.29
CA PHE A 137 -20.22 7.03 5.32
C PHE A 137 -19.34 6.96 4.06
N GLN A 138 -19.92 7.15 2.87
CA GLN A 138 -19.16 7.03 1.61
C GLN A 138 -18.11 8.14 1.49
N VAL A 139 -18.47 9.38 1.85
CA VAL A 139 -17.57 10.54 1.85
C VAL A 139 -16.46 10.33 2.87
N ARG A 140 -16.80 9.92 4.08
CA ARG A 140 -15.83 9.63 5.14
C ARG A 140 -14.88 8.49 4.76
N SER A 141 -15.40 7.39 4.23
CA SER A 141 -14.59 6.25 3.80
C SER A 141 -13.61 6.63 2.67
N ALA A 142 -14.02 7.51 1.75
CA ALA A 142 -13.10 8.03 0.74
C ALA A 142 -11.98 8.87 1.37
N ALA A 143 -12.30 9.73 2.34
CA ALA A 143 -11.31 10.53 3.07
C ALA A 143 -10.35 9.65 3.90
N GLU A 144 -10.84 8.58 4.53
CA GLU A 144 -10.02 7.60 5.26
C GLU A 144 -9.03 6.88 4.32
N ARG A 145 -9.45 6.50 3.11
CA ARG A 145 -8.54 5.97 2.09
C ARG A 145 -7.47 6.98 1.68
N THR A 146 -7.88 8.23 1.47
CA THR A 146 -6.94 9.31 1.17
C THR A 146 -5.94 9.51 2.31
N ALA A 147 -6.39 9.42 3.57
CA ALA A 147 -5.52 9.53 4.75
C ALA A 147 -4.40 8.49 4.75
N ILE A 148 -4.69 7.24 4.37
CA ILE A 148 -3.70 6.16 4.30
C ILE A 148 -2.74 6.38 3.13
N ASN A 149 -3.27 6.73 1.96
CA ASN A 149 -2.50 6.81 0.71
C ASN A 149 -1.61 8.04 0.63
N ALA A 150 -2.09 9.18 1.12
CA ALA A 150 -1.43 10.47 0.92
C ALA A 150 -0.01 10.54 1.54
N PRO A 151 0.27 9.99 2.73
CA PRO A 151 1.63 9.91 3.26
C PRO A 151 2.57 9.08 2.36
N ILE A 152 2.07 7.99 1.79
CA ILE A 152 2.87 7.07 0.97
C ILE A 152 3.15 7.67 -0.40
N GLN A 153 2.09 8.01 -1.15
CA GLN A 153 2.21 8.58 -2.49
C GLN A 153 2.89 9.95 -2.47
N GLY A 154 2.55 10.76 -1.46
CA GLY A 154 3.17 12.06 -1.26
C GLY A 154 4.66 11.95 -0.99
N THR A 155 5.08 11.01 -0.15
CA THR A 155 6.51 10.76 0.11
C THR A 155 7.22 10.24 -1.14
N ALA A 156 6.59 9.35 -1.92
CA ALA A 156 7.16 8.89 -3.19
C ALA A 156 7.40 10.06 -4.16
N ALA A 157 6.43 10.98 -4.26
CA ALA A 157 6.57 12.19 -5.08
C ALA A 157 7.67 13.12 -4.55
N ASP A 158 7.80 13.27 -3.24
CA ASP A 158 8.83 14.10 -2.62
C ASP A 158 10.24 13.53 -2.87
N ILE A 159 10.41 12.20 -2.74
CA ILE A 159 11.67 11.50 -3.06
C ILE A 159 12.03 11.69 -4.54
N LEU A 160 11.06 11.49 -5.43
CA LEU A 160 11.29 11.64 -6.87
C LEU A 160 11.74 13.06 -7.22
N LYS A 161 11.10 14.09 -6.65
CA LYS A 161 11.50 15.48 -6.87
C LYS A 161 12.92 15.78 -6.39
N ILE A 162 13.32 15.24 -5.24
CA ILE A 162 14.68 15.39 -4.73
C ILE A 162 15.67 14.74 -5.71
N ALA A 163 15.43 13.50 -6.10
CA ALA A 163 16.29 12.77 -7.04
C ALA A 163 16.39 13.39 -8.45
N MET A 164 15.45 14.26 -8.81
CA MET A 164 15.51 15.01 -10.09
C MET A 164 16.33 16.29 -10.00
N LEU A 165 16.61 16.78 -8.78
CA LEU A 165 17.37 18.00 -8.53
C LEU A 165 18.86 17.74 -8.26
N ASP A 166 19.21 16.53 -7.84
CA ASP A 166 20.57 16.04 -7.60
C ASP A 166 21.20 15.51 -8.90
#